data_764e3fb745ff82255f9412f2af96a2fc
#
_entry.id   764e3fb745ff82255f9412f2af96a2fc
#
_cell.length_a   1.000
_cell.length_b   1.000
_cell.length_c   1.000
_cell.angle_alpha   90.00
_cell.angle_beta   90.00
_cell.angle_gamma   90.00
#
_symmetry.space_group_name_H-M   'P 1'
#
loop_
_entity.id
_entity.type
_entity.pdbx_description
1 polymer ?
#
loop_
_entity_poly.entity_id
_entity_poly.type
_entity_poly.pdbx_seq_one_letter_code
_entity_poly.pdbx_strand_id
1 'polypeptide(L)'
;MKKFIALFLAVLLSLAIPFQVLAAELTSCTVTAESVAGAPGEEVTVEVRIGDNPGFTNFAIALDYDREHLTLKSIETKEGNNPYLCGSNVSINKTWDEEEKEYGFVVSASADPVKGNGTLFAVTFEIAADFVGEAQVTPMVQYIRNNEALFSVFEEIDAEA
;
A
#
# COMPACT_ATOMS: atom_id res chain seq x y z
N MET A 1 -44.39 -31.79 37.98
CA MET A 1 -44.22 -31.31 36.59
C MET A 1 -43.88 -29.83 36.48
N LYS A 2 -44.59 -28.89 37.14
CA LYS A 2 -44.31 -27.44 37.03
C LYS A 2 -42.88 -27.03 37.47
N LYS A 3 -42.27 -27.69 38.45
CA LYS A 3 -40.91 -27.39 38.95
C LYS A 3 -39.80 -27.82 37.97
N PHE A 4 -40.00 -28.88 37.20
CA PHE A 4 -39.03 -29.33 36.20
C PHE A 4 -39.03 -28.46 34.93
N ILE A 5 -40.20 -27.91 34.55
CA ILE A 5 -40.33 -27.00 33.43
C ILE A 5 -39.58 -25.67 33.70
N ALA A 6 -39.69 -25.16 34.94
CA ALA A 6 -38.98 -23.94 35.31
C ALA A 6 -37.46 -24.12 35.33
N LEU A 7 -36.95 -25.28 35.75
CA LEU A 7 -35.51 -25.59 35.72
C LEU A 7 -34.99 -25.74 34.29
N PHE A 8 -35.77 -26.36 33.40
CA PHE A 8 -35.39 -26.52 32.00
C PHE A 8 -35.36 -25.18 31.25
N LEU A 9 -36.29 -24.30 31.56
CA LEU A 9 -36.33 -22.95 30.99
C LEU A 9 -35.15 -22.07 31.45
N ALA A 10 -34.72 -22.23 32.71
CA ALA A 10 -33.58 -21.52 33.25
C ALA A 10 -32.24 -21.96 32.62
N VAL A 11 -32.10 -23.27 32.32
CA VAL A 11 -30.92 -23.83 31.66
C VAL A 11 -30.87 -23.40 30.18
N LEU A 12 -32.03 -23.29 29.49
CA LEU A 12 -32.06 -22.80 28.13
C LEU A 12 -31.71 -21.30 28.04
N LEU A 13 -32.08 -20.51 29.05
CA LEU A 13 -31.75 -19.07 29.08
C LEU A 13 -30.27 -18.81 29.39
N SER A 14 -29.61 -19.72 30.13
CA SER A 14 -28.19 -19.61 30.47
C SER A 14 -27.26 -20.00 29.29
N LEU A 15 -27.78 -20.68 28.27
CA LEU A 15 -27.05 -21.04 27.04
C LEU A 15 -27.09 -19.94 25.96
N ALA A 16 -27.89 -18.90 26.15
CA ALA A 16 -27.87 -17.71 25.32
C ALA A 16 -26.73 -16.76 25.77
N ILE A 17 -25.49 -17.27 25.78
CA ILE A 17 -24.32 -16.40 25.80
C ILE A 17 -24.34 -15.68 24.47
N PRO A 18 -24.45 -14.31 24.42
CA PRO A 18 -24.28 -13.62 23.17
C PRO A 18 -22.86 -13.92 22.70
N PHE A 19 -22.76 -14.66 21.62
CA PHE A 19 -21.53 -14.74 20.86
C PHE A 19 -21.31 -13.31 20.34
N GLN A 20 -20.65 -12.49 21.12
CA GLN A 20 -20.07 -11.26 20.60
C GLN A 20 -18.95 -11.71 19.67
N VAL A 21 -19.29 -11.83 18.40
CA VAL A 21 -18.27 -11.81 17.35
C VAL A 21 -17.61 -10.46 17.50
N LEU A 22 -16.46 -10.43 18.17
CA LEU A 22 -15.56 -9.30 18.14
C LEU A 22 -15.13 -9.21 16.66
N ALA A 23 -15.83 -8.40 15.89
CA ALA A 23 -15.36 -8.03 14.57
C ALA A 23 -14.01 -7.34 14.82
N ALA A 24 -12.93 -8.01 14.50
CA ALA A 24 -11.63 -7.36 14.45
C ALA A 24 -11.80 -6.20 13.46
N GLU A 25 -11.65 -4.97 13.93
CA GLU A 25 -11.61 -3.83 13.03
C GLU A 25 -10.46 -4.09 12.07
N LEU A 26 -10.78 -4.18 10.77
CA LEU A 26 -9.77 -4.31 9.74
C LEU A 26 -8.95 -3.02 9.78
N THR A 27 -7.70 -3.16 10.15
CA THR A 27 -6.75 -2.06 10.12
C THR A 27 -6.54 -1.68 8.65
N SER A 28 -6.72 -0.40 8.32
CA SER A 28 -6.63 0.11 6.95
C SER A 28 -5.59 1.21 6.85
N CYS A 29 -5.07 1.40 5.65
CA CYS A 29 -4.20 2.51 5.27
C CYS A 29 -4.50 2.91 3.82
N THR A 30 -4.04 4.09 3.43
CA THR A 30 -4.11 4.56 2.04
C THR A 30 -2.73 4.53 1.42
N VAL A 31 -2.64 4.24 0.12
CA VAL A 31 -1.40 4.36 -0.68
C VAL A 31 -1.74 5.17 -1.92
N THR A 32 -0.99 6.24 -2.13
CA THR A 32 -1.20 7.17 -3.25
C THR A 32 0.08 7.38 -4.03
N ALA A 33 -0.03 7.65 -5.33
CA ALA A 33 1.05 8.25 -6.11
C ALA A 33 0.73 9.74 -6.29
N GLU A 34 1.72 10.58 -6.07
CA GLU A 34 1.56 12.03 -6.17
C GLU A 34 1.51 12.47 -7.64
N SER A 35 0.58 13.37 -7.99
CA SER A 35 0.51 13.96 -9.34
C SER A 35 1.64 14.95 -9.53
N VAL A 36 2.34 14.86 -10.67
CA VAL A 36 3.44 15.75 -11.04
C VAL A 36 3.30 16.21 -12.47
N ALA A 37 3.83 17.39 -12.80
CA ALA A 37 3.84 17.92 -14.15
C ALA A 37 5.28 18.00 -14.66
N GLY A 38 5.47 17.72 -15.96
CA GLY A 38 6.75 17.82 -16.65
C GLY A 38 6.55 18.06 -18.15
N ALA A 39 7.58 18.56 -18.82
CA ALA A 39 7.57 18.73 -20.26
C ALA A 39 8.07 17.48 -21.00
N PRO A 40 7.73 17.30 -22.27
CA PRO A 40 8.27 16.23 -23.10
C PRO A 40 9.80 16.18 -23.07
N GLY A 41 10.35 14.98 -22.79
CA GLY A 41 11.80 14.75 -22.67
C GLY A 41 12.40 15.10 -21.31
N GLU A 42 11.61 15.59 -20.36
CA GLU A 42 12.08 15.86 -19.00
C GLU A 42 11.94 14.63 -18.09
N GLU A 43 12.71 14.64 -17.02
CA GLU A 43 12.55 13.69 -15.92
C GLU A 43 11.62 14.28 -14.85
N VAL A 44 10.69 13.45 -14.39
CA VAL A 44 9.77 13.77 -13.29
C VAL A 44 9.88 12.73 -12.19
N THR A 45 9.74 13.18 -10.95
CA THR A 45 9.76 12.28 -9.78
C THR A 45 8.40 12.23 -9.14
N VAL A 46 7.84 11.03 -9.04
CA VAL A 46 6.56 10.72 -8.41
C VAL A 46 6.82 10.10 -7.05
N GLU A 47 6.26 10.68 -6.00
CA GLU A 47 6.30 10.09 -4.65
C GLU A 47 5.14 9.12 -4.45
N VAL A 48 5.46 7.92 -3.95
CA VAL A 48 4.47 6.96 -3.46
C VAL A 48 4.38 7.09 -1.96
N ARG A 49 3.20 7.45 -1.47
CA ARG A 49 2.96 7.86 -0.08
C ARG A 49 2.00 6.91 0.62
N ILE A 50 2.14 6.83 1.94
CA ILE A 50 1.19 6.14 2.82
C ILE A 50 0.48 7.13 3.73
N GLY A 51 -0.84 7.00 3.82
CA GLY A 51 -1.72 7.69 4.77
C GLY A 51 -2.38 6.70 5.73
N ASP A 52 -2.89 7.22 6.85
CA ASP A 52 -3.56 6.44 7.90
C ASP A 52 -2.76 5.20 8.35
N ASN A 53 -1.43 5.35 8.38
CA ASN A 53 -0.52 4.25 8.63
C ASN A 53 -0.59 3.74 10.09
N PRO A 54 -1.11 2.52 10.32
CA PRO A 54 -1.25 1.96 11.66
C PRO A 54 0.07 1.42 12.23
N GLY A 55 1.13 1.40 11.43
CA GLY A 55 2.42 0.85 11.76
C GLY A 55 2.67 -0.48 11.07
N PHE A 56 3.25 -0.45 9.87
CA PHE A 56 3.62 -1.65 9.13
C PHE A 56 5.02 -2.15 9.50
N THR A 57 5.26 -3.45 9.31
CA THR A 57 6.59 -4.05 9.34
C THR A 57 7.06 -4.49 7.96
N ASN A 58 6.12 -4.76 7.05
CA ASN A 58 6.43 -5.21 5.71
C ASN A 58 5.43 -4.64 4.70
N PHE A 59 5.92 -4.31 3.52
CA PHE A 59 5.08 -4.07 2.35
C PHE A 59 5.72 -4.63 1.08
N ALA A 60 4.87 -4.87 0.07
CA ALA A 60 5.27 -5.12 -1.29
C ALA A 60 4.34 -4.33 -2.20
N ILE A 61 4.91 -3.44 -3.00
CA ILE A 61 4.19 -2.55 -3.90
C ILE A 61 4.84 -2.63 -5.28
N ALA A 62 4.03 -2.95 -6.28
CA ALA A 62 4.39 -2.82 -7.68
C ALA A 62 3.87 -1.49 -8.23
N LEU A 63 4.40 -1.07 -9.38
CA LEU A 63 3.95 0.13 -10.08
C LEU A 63 3.39 -0.26 -11.44
N ASP A 64 2.14 0.06 -11.68
CA ASP A 64 1.58 0.09 -13.02
C ASP A 64 1.70 1.52 -13.57
N TYR A 65 2.24 1.69 -14.78
CA TYR A 65 2.43 2.98 -15.38
C TYR A 65 2.36 2.91 -16.90
N ASP A 66 2.08 4.03 -17.52
CA ASP A 66 2.06 4.18 -18.99
C ASP A 66 3.46 4.04 -19.59
N ARG A 67 3.80 2.85 -20.03
CA ARG A 67 5.11 2.48 -20.57
C ARG A 67 5.35 2.94 -22.00
N GLU A 68 4.31 3.36 -22.69
CA GLU A 68 4.45 3.97 -24.02
C GLU A 68 5.05 5.36 -23.91
N HIS A 69 4.72 6.08 -22.84
CA HIS A 69 5.09 7.48 -22.66
C HIS A 69 6.04 7.75 -21.49
N LEU A 70 6.20 6.78 -20.57
CA LEU A 70 7.07 6.89 -19.40
C LEU A 70 8.15 5.82 -19.39
N THR A 71 9.40 6.22 -19.26
CA THR A 71 10.54 5.33 -19.07
C THR A 71 11.02 5.39 -17.63
N LEU A 72 10.97 4.27 -16.91
CA LEU A 72 11.43 4.17 -15.52
C LEU A 72 12.96 4.34 -15.44
N LYS A 73 13.43 5.40 -14.77
CA LYS A 73 14.85 5.73 -14.59
C LYS A 73 15.39 5.24 -13.26
N SER A 74 14.74 5.61 -12.17
CA SER A 74 15.19 5.25 -10.82
C SER A 74 14.03 5.03 -9.86
N ILE A 75 14.28 4.23 -8.82
CA ILE A 75 13.45 4.11 -7.62
C ILE A 75 14.37 4.42 -6.44
N GLU A 76 13.96 5.35 -5.60
CA GLU A 76 14.73 5.81 -4.46
C GLU A 76 13.93 5.65 -3.17
N THR A 77 14.60 5.21 -2.10
CA THR A 77 14.01 4.99 -0.78
C THR A 77 14.47 6.03 0.23
N LYS A 78 15.07 7.10 -0.24
CA LYS A 78 15.54 8.23 0.55
C LYS A 78 15.68 9.49 -0.30
N GLU A 79 15.54 10.64 0.31
CA GLU A 79 15.90 11.93 -0.24
C GLU A 79 17.23 12.39 0.37
N GLY A 80 18.29 12.39 -0.42
CA GLY A 80 19.65 12.67 0.08
C GLY A 80 20.07 11.70 1.19
N ASN A 81 20.22 12.20 2.42
CA ASN A 81 20.55 11.40 3.60
C ASN A 81 19.33 11.03 4.46
N ASN A 82 18.13 11.49 4.10
CA ASN A 82 16.91 11.24 4.85
C ASN A 82 16.19 10.01 4.28
N PRO A 83 16.07 8.89 5.03
CA PRO A 83 15.30 7.75 4.57
C PRO A 83 13.81 8.12 4.52
N TYR A 84 13.14 7.63 3.49
CA TYR A 84 11.67 7.62 3.45
C TYR A 84 11.10 6.62 4.47
N LEU A 85 9.76 6.56 4.59
CA LEU A 85 9.08 5.60 5.45
C LEU A 85 9.12 4.18 4.85
N CYS A 86 10.31 3.72 4.54
CA CYS A 86 10.57 2.34 4.18
C CYS A 86 11.34 1.67 5.32
N GLY A 87 11.17 0.36 5.47
CA GLY A 87 11.87 -0.40 6.52
C GLY A 87 13.38 -0.41 6.33
N SER A 88 14.08 -1.00 7.27
CA SER A 88 15.55 -1.09 7.24
C SER A 88 16.12 -1.98 6.13
N ASN A 89 15.33 -2.91 5.62
CA ASN A 89 15.68 -3.81 4.52
C ASN A 89 14.78 -3.54 3.33
N VAL A 90 15.33 -2.98 2.25
CA VAL A 90 14.59 -2.67 1.04
C VAL A 90 15.21 -3.42 -0.13
N SER A 91 14.37 -4.07 -0.92
CA SER A 91 14.71 -4.67 -2.19
C SER A 91 13.95 -3.97 -3.30
N ILE A 92 14.66 -3.53 -4.33
CA ILE A 92 14.10 -2.84 -5.49
C ILE A 92 14.39 -3.68 -6.71
N ASN A 93 13.36 -3.99 -7.48
CA ASN A 93 13.48 -4.60 -8.80
C ASN A 93 12.94 -3.64 -9.86
N LYS A 94 13.78 -3.33 -10.85
CA LYS A 94 13.42 -2.49 -12.00
C LYS A 94 13.34 -3.30 -13.30
N THR A 95 13.66 -4.58 -13.24
CA THR A 95 13.73 -5.42 -14.44
C THR A 95 12.31 -5.66 -14.96
N TRP A 96 12.15 -5.34 -16.23
CA TRP A 96 10.97 -5.63 -17.02
C TRP A 96 11.17 -6.98 -17.71
N ASP A 97 10.19 -7.86 -17.56
CA ASP A 97 10.05 -9.06 -18.37
C ASP A 97 8.81 -8.89 -19.26
N GLU A 98 9.00 -8.94 -20.59
CA GLU A 98 7.92 -8.75 -21.56
C GLU A 98 6.82 -9.82 -21.45
N GLU A 99 7.15 -11.02 -20.95
CA GLU A 99 6.20 -12.12 -20.79
C GLU A 99 5.41 -12.03 -19.48
N GLU A 100 6.02 -11.57 -18.39
CA GLU A 100 5.41 -11.51 -17.06
C GLU A 100 4.87 -10.12 -16.68
N LYS A 101 5.05 -9.10 -17.51
CA LYS A 101 4.69 -7.70 -17.21
C LYS A 101 5.25 -7.25 -15.87
N GLU A 102 6.55 -7.43 -15.66
CA GLU A 102 7.19 -6.96 -14.45
C GLU A 102 7.10 -5.43 -14.34
N TYR A 103 6.61 -5.02 -13.22
CA TYR A 103 6.46 -3.63 -12.81
C TYR A 103 7.66 -3.24 -11.96
N GLY A 104 7.98 -1.96 -11.87
CA GLY A 104 8.88 -1.49 -10.83
C GLY A 104 8.36 -2.00 -9.48
N PHE A 105 9.19 -2.72 -8.71
CA PHE A 105 8.72 -3.44 -7.53
C PHE A 105 9.58 -3.10 -6.32
N VAL A 106 8.93 -2.70 -5.23
CA VAL A 106 9.59 -2.37 -3.97
C VAL A 106 9.05 -3.27 -2.88
N VAL A 107 9.95 -4.00 -2.24
CA VAL A 107 9.67 -4.78 -1.04
C VAL A 107 10.43 -4.19 0.12
N SER A 108 9.76 -3.97 1.22
CA SER A 108 10.37 -3.48 2.44
C SER A 108 10.08 -4.40 3.62
N ALA A 109 11.05 -4.52 4.52
CA ALA A 109 10.91 -5.21 5.79
C ALA A 109 11.60 -4.45 6.92
N SER A 110 10.97 -4.41 8.09
CA SER A 110 11.50 -3.83 9.31
C SER A 110 11.26 -4.75 10.50
N ALA A 111 12.18 -4.77 11.45
CA ALA A 111 12.00 -5.50 12.71
C ALA A 111 10.93 -4.83 13.59
N ASP A 112 10.94 -3.51 13.63
CA ASP A 112 9.99 -2.70 14.39
C ASP A 112 8.96 -2.05 13.45
N PRO A 113 7.71 -1.82 13.90
CA PRO A 113 6.70 -1.15 13.12
C PRO A 113 7.10 0.27 12.72
N VAL A 114 7.08 0.54 11.41
CA VAL A 114 7.26 1.87 10.83
C VAL A 114 5.94 2.63 10.92
N LYS A 115 5.93 3.73 11.65
CA LYS A 115 4.73 4.53 11.96
C LYS A 115 4.81 5.91 11.32
N GLY A 116 3.63 6.54 11.23
CA GLY A 116 3.47 7.88 10.66
C GLY A 116 3.14 7.84 9.17
N ASN A 117 2.61 8.94 8.67
CA ASN A 117 2.28 9.13 7.27
C ASN A 117 3.45 9.78 6.53
N GLY A 118 3.61 9.49 5.25
CA GLY A 118 4.66 10.09 4.44
C GLY A 118 5.06 9.25 3.23
N THR A 119 6.16 9.61 2.62
CA THR A 119 6.69 8.96 1.42
C THR A 119 7.29 7.60 1.75
N LEU A 120 6.87 6.56 1.04
CA LEU A 120 7.43 5.21 1.10
C LEU A 120 8.67 5.11 0.21
N PHE A 121 8.57 5.60 -1.01
CA PHE A 121 9.65 5.68 -1.99
C PHE A 121 9.29 6.69 -3.08
N ALA A 122 10.28 7.12 -3.84
CA ALA A 122 10.10 8.01 -5.00
C ALA A 122 10.55 7.30 -6.28
N VAL A 123 9.90 7.61 -7.38
CA VAL A 123 10.16 7.00 -8.68
C VAL A 123 10.38 8.10 -9.70
N THR A 124 11.52 8.04 -10.41
CA THR A 124 11.82 8.99 -11.48
C THR A 124 11.53 8.35 -12.83
N PHE A 125 10.75 9.02 -13.63
CA PHE A 125 10.44 8.69 -15.01
C PHE A 125 10.99 9.75 -15.97
N GLU A 126 11.41 9.32 -17.15
CA GLU A 126 11.62 10.19 -18.30
C GLU A 126 10.36 10.18 -19.17
N ILE A 127 9.84 11.36 -19.47
CA ILE A 127 8.67 11.54 -20.34
C ILE A 127 9.13 11.43 -21.81
N ALA A 128 8.39 10.69 -22.64
CA ALA A 128 8.68 10.59 -24.07
C ALA A 128 8.71 11.98 -24.72
N ALA A 129 9.69 12.21 -25.60
CA ALA A 129 9.95 13.53 -26.15
C ALA A 129 8.84 14.08 -27.07
N ASP A 130 7.95 13.22 -27.54
CA ASP A 130 6.81 13.55 -28.41
C ASP A 130 5.46 13.45 -27.69
N PHE A 131 5.46 13.14 -26.38
CA PHE A 131 4.24 13.00 -25.61
C PHE A 131 3.75 14.33 -25.07
N VAL A 132 2.46 14.59 -25.29
CA VAL A 132 1.71 15.71 -24.69
C VAL A 132 0.38 15.17 -24.20
N GLY A 133 0.18 15.15 -22.89
CA GLY A 133 -1.04 14.61 -22.30
C GLY A 133 -0.80 14.20 -20.85
N GLU A 134 -1.68 13.34 -20.36
CA GLU A 134 -1.63 12.78 -19.01
C GLU A 134 -1.19 11.31 -19.10
N ALA A 135 -0.19 10.94 -18.31
CA ALA A 135 0.24 9.56 -18.14
C ALA A 135 -0.02 9.11 -16.71
N GLN A 136 -0.52 7.88 -16.54
CA GLN A 136 -0.86 7.34 -15.22
C GLN A 136 0.29 6.57 -14.61
N VAL A 137 0.45 6.72 -13.29
CA VAL A 137 1.30 5.89 -12.42
C VAL A 137 0.44 5.43 -11.25
N THR A 138 0.21 4.13 -11.16
CA THR A 138 -0.67 3.54 -10.14
C THR A 138 0.12 2.59 -9.26
N PRO A 139 0.17 2.82 -7.93
CA PRO A 139 0.74 1.85 -7.01
C PRO A 139 -0.17 0.63 -6.90
N MET A 140 0.36 -0.55 -7.20
CA MET A 140 -0.33 -1.83 -7.06
C MET A 140 0.14 -2.52 -5.78
N VAL A 141 -0.63 -2.37 -4.72
CA VAL A 141 -0.26 -2.91 -3.42
C VAL A 141 -0.53 -4.41 -3.39
N GLN A 142 0.54 -5.21 -3.28
CA GLN A 142 0.44 -6.65 -3.11
C GLN A 142 0.09 -6.99 -1.66
N TYR A 143 0.74 -6.34 -0.72
CA TYR A 143 0.39 -6.37 0.69
C TYR A 143 1.06 -5.24 1.46
N ILE A 144 0.41 -4.81 2.54
CA ILE A 144 0.99 -4.09 3.67
C ILE A 144 0.55 -4.81 4.93
N ARG A 145 1.47 -5.06 5.85
CA ARG A 145 1.18 -5.78 7.09
C ARG A 145 2.11 -5.41 8.22
N ASN A 146 1.66 -5.64 9.45
CA ASN A 146 2.53 -5.80 10.61
C ASN A 146 2.71 -7.31 10.90
N ASN A 147 3.46 -7.64 11.95
CA ASN A 147 3.72 -9.05 12.32
C ASN A 147 2.45 -9.81 12.73
N GLU A 148 1.34 -9.12 13.00
CA GLU A 148 0.11 -9.67 13.54
C GLU A 148 -1.00 -9.79 12.48
N ALA A 149 -1.08 -8.87 11.51
CA ALA A 149 -2.19 -8.81 10.55
C ALA A 149 -1.80 -8.20 9.19
N LEU A 150 -2.56 -8.56 8.17
CA LEU A 150 -2.62 -7.83 6.90
C LEU A 150 -3.53 -6.62 7.06
N PHE A 151 -3.13 -5.50 6.44
CA PHE A 151 -3.95 -4.30 6.39
C PHE A 151 -4.86 -4.33 5.16
N SER A 152 -6.06 -3.80 5.29
CA SER A 152 -6.85 -3.39 4.14
C SER A 152 -6.22 -2.12 3.56
N VAL A 153 -5.98 -2.12 2.26
CA VAL A 153 -5.38 -0.97 1.57
C VAL A 153 -6.43 -0.35 0.68
N PHE A 154 -6.59 0.95 0.79
CA PHE A 154 -7.34 1.76 -0.15
C PHE A 154 -6.33 2.44 -1.07
N GLU A 155 -6.38 2.07 -2.35
CA GLU A 155 -5.62 2.75 -3.40
C GLU A 155 -6.44 3.98 -3.81
N GLU A 156 -5.96 5.16 -3.49
CA GLU A 156 -6.55 6.41 -3.93
C GLU A 156 -5.76 6.88 -5.15
N ILE A 157 -6.42 6.94 -6.28
CA ILE A 157 -5.88 7.56 -7.49
C ILE A 157 -6.21 9.03 -7.37
N ASP A 158 -5.19 9.87 -7.23
CA ASP A 158 -5.36 11.32 -7.25
C ASP A 158 -5.76 11.74 -8.67
N ALA A 159 -7.06 11.92 -8.88
CA ALA A 159 -7.66 12.16 -10.21
C ALA A 159 -7.79 13.65 -10.54
N GLU A 160 -7.05 14.52 -9.84
CA GLU A 160 -7.03 15.96 -10.12
C GLU A 160 -5.65 16.42 -10.57
N ALA A 161 -5.49 16.50 -11.88
CA ALA A 161 -4.44 17.31 -12.53
C ALA A 161 -5.08 18.22 -13.57
#